data_2ad615dbc267890f20ff8ef2d56cad4e
#
_entry.id   2ad615dbc267890f20ff8ef2d56cad4e
#
_cell.length_a   1.000
_cell.length_b   1.000
_cell.length_c   1.000
_cell.angle_alpha   90.00
_cell.angle_beta   90.00
_cell.angle_gamma   90.00
#
_symmetry.space_group_name_H-M   'P 1'
#
loop_
_entity.id
_entity.type
_entity.pdbx_description
1 polymer ?
#
loop_
_entity_poly.entity_id
_entity_poly.type
_entity_poly.pdbx_seq_one_letter_code
_entity_poly.pdbx_strand_id
1 'polypeptide(L)'
;MKLIIQKFGGTSVATNENRNLAVEKIINAKEQGFFPVVVVSAIGRKGEPYATDTLIQYANRMGKKVSPRDMDLLISCGETISAVIMASELNARGVDAVALTGEQAGIITDNNYGDASVLRVETNKVYRHIERDRVPVITGFQGVTEYGDVTTLGRGGSDITAAVLGQALNAHQVEIYTDVDGVMTADPRIINSAKVIRSVDYEEIFQMADSGAKVIHPRAVEIAMKSDLPIVIKNTFSDSPGTIITRFKKDDETLAMGDRGLLTGIAYLHNRAQVVIDYTGGNGEDSGDDILDKLAEMGISIDLINIFTDKKVFTVDGEDCERVARLLEERKAKFSIKKDCSKVTVIGNRIRGVPGVMARILRALNRNNIKVYQTADSHATISVLVKTEDAKNAVIVLHDEFKL
;
A
#
# COMPACT_ATOMS: atom_id res chain seq x y z
N MET A 1 24.93 -12.45 13.12
CA MET A 1 24.08 -11.33 13.59
C MET A 1 22.78 -11.36 12.80
N LYS A 2 21.62 -11.34 13.47
CA LYS A 2 20.32 -11.32 12.78
C LYS A 2 19.88 -9.88 12.60
N LEU A 3 19.95 -9.38 11.37
CA LEU A 3 19.48 -8.03 11.04
C LEU A 3 17.95 -8.00 11.00
N ILE A 4 17.36 -6.93 11.51
CA ILE A 4 15.93 -6.63 11.39
C ILE A 4 15.75 -5.19 10.91
N ILE A 5 14.84 -4.99 9.98
CA ILE A 5 14.48 -3.64 9.56
C ILE A 5 13.23 -3.22 10.35
N GLN A 6 13.30 -2.09 11.04
CA GLN A 6 12.15 -1.55 11.77
C GLN A 6 11.75 -0.21 11.19
N LYS A 7 10.58 -0.16 10.52
CA LYS A 7 10.06 1.08 9.94
C LYS A 7 8.99 1.68 10.82
N PHE A 8 9.12 2.95 11.13
CA PHE A 8 8.14 3.73 11.90
C PHE A 8 7.44 4.76 11.03
N GLY A 9 6.09 4.69 10.98
CA GLY A 9 5.25 5.64 10.24
C GLY A 9 5.20 7.03 10.89
N GLY A 10 4.72 8.04 10.16
CA GLY A 10 4.65 9.42 10.64
C GLY A 10 3.91 9.59 11.96
N THR A 11 2.82 8.84 12.18
CA THR A 11 2.09 8.83 13.47
C THR A 11 2.94 8.26 14.61
N SER A 12 3.74 7.23 14.32
CA SER A 12 4.61 6.56 15.31
C SER A 12 5.73 7.48 15.82
N VAL A 13 6.08 8.52 15.05
CA VAL A 13 7.14 9.47 15.41
C VAL A 13 6.63 10.90 15.65
N ALA A 14 5.30 11.10 15.70
CA ALA A 14 4.67 12.42 15.73
C ALA A 14 4.96 13.19 17.01
N THR A 15 4.82 12.59 18.18
CA THR A 15 5.02 13.22 19.49
C THR A 15 6.20 12.60 20.23
N ASN A 16 6.65 13.27 21.30
CA ASN A 16 7.70 12.70 22.16
C ASN A 16 7.27 11.37 22.79
N GLU A 17 6.01 11.27 23.20
CA GLU A 17 5.45 10.05 23.81
C GLU A 17 5.46 8.91 22.78
N ASN A 18 5.04 9.17 21.55
CA ASN A 18 5.02 8.18 20.47
C ASN A 18 6.45 7.71 20.11
N ARG A 19 7.40 8.66 20.02
CA ARG A 19 8.80 8.32 19.74
C ARG A 19 9.43 7.52 20.87
N ASN A 20 9.09 7.80 22.14
CA ASN A 20 9.53 7.00 23.27
C ASN A 20 9.11 5.54 23.11
N LEU A 21 7.86 5.27 22.72
CA LEU A 21 7.39 3.91 22.46
C LEU A 21 8.13 3.26 21.28
N ALA A 22 8.38 4.03 20.22
CA ALA A 22 9.17 3.55 19.08
C ALA A 22 10.61 3.18 19.50
N VAL A 23 11.26 4.02 20.30
CA VAL A 23 12.61 3.74 20.85
C VAL A 23 12.60 2.47 21.71
N GLU A 24 11.57 2.26 22.53
CA GLU A 24 11.43 1.01 23.31
C GLU A 24 11.34 -0.23 22.42
N LYS A 25 10.59 -0.17 21.30
CA LYS A 25 10.54 -1.29 20.33
C LYS A 25 11.92 -1.58 19.71
N ILE A 26 12.74 -0.54 19.45
CA ILE A 26 14.11 -0.69 18.93
C ILE A 26 15.03 -1.32 19.97
N ILE A 27 14.98 -0.85 21.21
CA ILE A 27 15.79 -1.40 22.32
C ILE A 27 15.41 -2.86 22.58
N ASN A 28 14.11 -3.17 22.67
CA ASN A 28 13.62 -4.53 22.86
C ASN A 28 14.09 -5.49 21.75
N ALA A 29 14.18 -5.03 20.50
CA ALA A 29 14.73 -5.85 19.43
C ALA A 29 16.22 -6.18 19.65
N LYS A 30 17.03 -5.21 20.11
CA LYS A 30 18.44 -5.47 20.51
C LYS A 30 18.55 -6.46 21.67
N GLU A 31 17.72 -6.32 22.69
CA GLU A 31 17.68 -7.23 23.85
C GLU A 31 17.30 -8.66 23.46
N GLN A 32 16.46 -8.81 22.42
CA GLN A 32 16.09 -10.11 21.83
C GLN A 32 17.17 -10.70 20.90
N GLY A 33 18.32 -10.04 20.77
CA GLY A 33 19.46 -10.50 19.96
C GLY A 33 19.39 -10.17 18.48
N PHE A 34 18.48 -9.28 18.08
CA PHE A 34 18.45 -8.72 16.74
C PHE A 34 19.32 -7.44 16.66
N PHE A 35 19.80 -7.13 15.48
CA PHE A 35 20.41 -5.84 15.21
C PHE A 35 19.45 -4.99 14.36
N PRO A 36 18.88 -3.91 14.91
CA PRO A 36 17.93 -3.09 14.20
C PRO A 36 18.60 -2.14 13.21
N VAL A 37 18.02 -2.05 12.03
CA VAL A 37 18.21 -0.96 11.05
C VAL A 37 16.88 -0.23 10.98
N VAL A 38 16.87 1.03 11.39
CA VAL A 38 15.64 1.80 11.57
C VAL A 38 15.35 2.63 10.31
N VAL A 39 14.09 2.65 9.89
CA VAL A 39 13.59 3.50 8.80
C VAL A 39 12.47 4.38 9.36
N VAL A 40 12.55 5.69 9.15
CA VAL A 40 11.54 6.64 9.64
C VAL A 40 10.86 7.40 8.50
N SER A 41 9.57 7.66 8.67
CA SER A 41 8.80 8.60 7.84
C SER A 41 8.92 10.02 8.41
N ALA A 42 8.50 11.02 7.63
CA ALA A 42 8.34 12.39 8.11
C ALA A 42 7.43 12.45 9.35
N ILE A 43 7.70 13.40 10.25
CA ILE A 43 6.97 13.56 11.51
C ILE A 43 5.55 14.04 11.25
N GLY A 44 4.57 13.28 11.76
CA GLY A 44 3.19 13.71 11.84
C GLY A 44 2.36 13.46 10.58
N ARG A 45 1.22 14.16 10.49
CA ARG A 45 0.23 14.10 9.41
C ARG A 45 -0.03 15.49 8.83
N LYS A 46 -0.82 15.55 7.76
CA LYS A 46 -1.24 16.79 7.12
C LYS A 46 -1.70 17.84 8.15
N GLY A 47 -1.07 19.01 8.08
CA GLY A 47 -1.28 20.13 9.01
C GLY A 47 -0.18 20.28 10.07
N GLU A 48 0.61 19.24 10.34
CA GLU A 48 1.78 19.32 11.22
C GLU A 48 3.02 19.82 10.45
N PRO A 49 3.94 20.58 11.10
CA PRO A 49 4.94 21.40 10.40
C PRO A 49 5.86 20.63 9.44
N TYR A 50 6.23 19.41 9.77
CA TYR A 50 7.25 18.63 9.04
C TYR A 50 6.66 17.49 8.20
N ALA A 51 5.33 17.37 8.17
CA ALA A 51 4.65 16.36 7.38
C ALA A 51 4.78 16.66 5.89
N THR A 52 4.99 15.62 5.09
CA THR A 52 5.17 15.71 3.62
C THR A 52 4.07 16.53 2.94
N ASP A 53 2.79 16.29 3.28
CA ASP A 53 1.65 17.05 2.73
C ASP A 53 1.71 18.54 3.09
N THR A 54 2.23 18.90 4.27
CA THR A 54 2.37 20.28 4.72
C THR A 54 3.47 21.00 3.94
N LEU A 55 4.60 20.32 3.69
CA LEU A 55 5.68 20.85 2.87
C LEU A 55 5.24 21.07 1.42
N ILE A 56 4.48 20.13 0.84
CA ILE A 56 3.88 20.28 -0.50
C ILE A 56 2.94 21.48 -0.54
N GLN A 57 2.05 21.65 0.47
CA GLN A 57 1.15 22.79 0.54
C GLN A 57 1.90 24.11 0.66
N TYR A 58 2.98 24.13 1.44
CA TYR A 58 3.81 25.31 1.58
C TYR A 58 4.44 25.74 0.24
N ALA A 59 5.02 24.79 -0.51
CA ALA A 59 5.57 25.04 -1.83
C ALA A 59 4.53 25.59 -2.81
N ASN A 60 3.34 25.01 -2.83
CA ASN A 60 2.26 25.39 -3.76
C ASN A 60 1.67 26.79 -3.47
N ARG A 61 1.80 27.31 -2.24
CA ARG A 61 1.33 28.67 -1.89
C ARG A 61 2.16 29.79 -2.54
N MET A 62 3.36 29.48 -3.00
CA MET A 62 4.28 30.49 -3.55
C MET A 62 3.89 30.97 -4.97
N GLY A 63 2.80 30.47 -5.55
CA GLY A 63 2.24 30.93 -6.82
C GLY A 63 3.08 30.58 -8.08
N LYS A 64 4.22 29.94 -7.92
CA LYS A 64 5.05 29.42 -9.02
C LYS A 64 5.13 27.90 -8.92
N LYS A 65 5.12 27.22 -10.04
CA LYS A 65 5.27 25.78 -10.10
C LYS A 65 6.71 25.42 -9.71
N VAL A 66 6.88 24.72 -8.58
CA VAL A 66 8.16 24.14 -8.17
C VAL A 66 8.49 22.98 -9.12
N SER A 67 9.75 22.87 -9.52
CA SER A 67 10.18 21.74 -10.37
C SER A 67 10.02 20.42 -9.62
N PRO A 68 9.74 19.29 -10.29
CA PRO A 68 9.65 17.98 -9.62
C PRO A 68 10.90 17.64 -8.81
N ARG A 69 12.08 17.94 -9.34
CA ARG A 69 13.38 17.76 -8.66
C ARG A 69 13.46 18.56 -7.35
N ASP A 70 13.11 19.84 -7.39
CA ASP A 70 13.19 20.70 -6.21
C ASP A 70 12.08 20.38 -5.20
N MET A 71 10.95 19.83 -5.67
CA MET A 71 9.90 19.32 -4.80
C MET A 71 10.40 18.09 -4.03
N ASP A 72 11.08 17.15 -4.66
CA ASP A 72 11.69 15.99 -4.01
C ASP A 72 12.69 16.41 -2.95
N LEU A 73 13.55 17.37 -3.27
CA LEU A 73 14.51 17.94 -2.32
C LEU A 73 13.79 18.55 -1.10
N LEU A 74 12.73 19.32 -1.32
CA LEU A 74 11.97 19.96 -0.24
C LEU A 74 11.30 18.92 0.67
N ILE A 75 10.56 17.97 0.09
CA ILE A 75 9.79 17.01 0.89
C ILE A 75 10.67 16.00 1.62
N SER A 76 11.87 15.70 1.10
CA SER A 76 12.84 14.82 1.78
C SER A 76 13.37 15.39 3.12
N CYS A 77 13.22 16.70 3.34
CA CYS A 77 13.61 17.33 4.61
C CYS A 77 12.81 16.78 5.79
N GLY A 78 11.56 16.36 5.58
CA GLY A 78 10.69 15.82 6.63
C GLY A 78 11.27 14.55 7.28
N GLU A 79 11.70 13.62 6.47
CA GLU A 79 12.34 12.38 6.92
C GLU A 79 13.74 12.63 7.50
N THR A 80 14.46 13.61 6.97
CA THR A 80 15.78 13.98 7.49
C THR A 80 15.68 14.50 8.92
N ILE A 81 14.72 15.39 9.19
CA ILE A 81 14.42 15.86 10.56
C ILE A 81 14.05 14.68 11.46
N SER A 82 13.18 13.81 11.00
CA SER A 82 12.72 12.63 11.75
C SER A 82 13.88 11.70 12.12
N ALA A 83 14.78 11.41 11.18
CA ALA A 83 15.92 10.52 11.38
C ALA A 83 16.91 11.08 12.41
N VAL A 84 17.21 12.39 12.34
CA VAL A 84 18.11 13.05 13.30
C VAL A 84 17.53 13.04 14.72
N ILE A 85 16.23 13.34 14.86
CA ILE A 85 15.55 13.31 16.17
C ILE A 85 15.54 11.90 16.74
N MET A 86 15.16 10.89 15.96
CA MET A 86 15.13 9.49 16.40
C MET A 86 16.52 8.98 16.81
N ALA A 87 17.57 9.30 16.03
CA ALA A 87 18.94 8.94 16.39
C ALA A 87 19.39 9.64 17.69
N SER A 88 19.01 10.91 17.89
CA SER A 88 19.31 11.64 19.13
C SER A 88 18.61 11.02 20.35
N GLU A 89 17.36 10.60 20.22
CA GLU A 89 16.61 9.93 21.30
C GLU A 89 17.20 8.54 21.66
N LEU A 90 17.65 7.77 20.67
CA LEU A 90 18.38 6.51 20.89
C LEU A 90 19.69 6.75 21.63
N ASN A 91 20.49 7.74 21.20
CA ASN A 91 21.74 8.11 21.84
C ASN A 91 21.51 8.55 23.31
N ALA A 92 20.46 9.31 23.59
CA ALA A 92 20.10 9.71 24.94
C ALA A 92 19.73 8.52 25.84
N ARG A 93 19.31 7.40 25.26
CA ARG A 93 19.03 6.13 25.96
C ARG A 93 20.23 5.16 25.98
N GLY A 94 21.43 5.60 25.55
CA GLY A 94 22.64 4.80 25.56
C GLY A 94 22.80 3.82 24.38
N VAL A 95 21.97 3.95 23.36
CA VAL A 95 22.11 3.18 22.10
C VAL A 95 22.84 4.05 21.09
N ASP A 96 24.09 3.68 20.73
CA ASP A 96 24.84 4.42 19.69
C ASP A 96 24.09 4.34 18.36
N ALA A 97 23.62 5.48 17.86
CA ALA A 97 22.80 5.59 16.66
C ALA A 97 23.28 6.73 15.75
N VAL A 98 23.04 6.60 14.47
CA VAL A 98 23.41 7.60 13.46
C VAL A 98 22.29 7.78 12.45
N ALA A 99 21.94 9.04 12.16
CA ALA A 99 21.03 9.38 11.08
C ALA A 99 21.72 9.28 9.72
N LEU A 100 21.07 8.66 8.75
CA LEU A 100 21.55 8.53 7.37
C LEU A 100 20.43 8.95 6.40
N THR A 101 20.80 9.79 5.41
CA THR A 101 19.90 10.05 4.26
C THR A 101 19.81 8.82 3.36
N GLY A 102 18.87 8.81 2.41
CA GLY A 102 18.79 7.75 1.40
C GLY A 102 20.10 7.57 0.62
N GLU A 103 20.78 8.68 0.26
CA GLU A 103 22.09 8.66 -0.36
C GLU A 103 23.17 8.04 0.54
N GLN A 104 23.21 8.45 1.80
CA GLN A 104 24.16 7.92 2.79
C GLN A 104 23.91 6.45 3.11
N ALA A 105 22.66 5.99 2.98
CA ALA A 105 22.29 4.58 3.05
C ALA A 105 22.58 3.82 1.74
N GLY A 106 22.96 4.51 0.68
CA GLY A 106 23.33 3.90 -0.61
C GLY A 106 22.14 3.55 -1.50
N ILE A 107 20.98 4.18 -1.32
CA ILE A 107 19.77 3.93 -2.13
C ILE A 107 19.89 4.73 -3.43
N ILE A 108 20.20 4.04 -4.53
CA ILE A 108 20.35 4.66 -5.87
C ILE A 108 19.05 4.43 -6.66
N THR A 109 18.56 5.50 -7.28
CA THR A 109 17.28 5.51 -8.02
C THR A 109 17.47 5.97 -9.47
N ASP A 110 16.42 5.80 -10.27
CA ASP A 110 16.25 6.52 -11.52
C ASP A 110 15.95 8.02 -11.26
N ASN A 111 15.74 8.78 -12.34
CA ASN A 111 15.46 10.23 -12.31
C ASN A 111 13.95 10.56 -12.48
N ASN A 112 13.07 9.62 -12.18
CA ASN A 112 11.63 9.86 -12.21
C ASN A 112 11.19 10.55 -10.92
N TYR A 113 11.44 11.87 -10.83
CA TYR A 113 11.15 12.65 -9.64
C TYR A 113 9.68 12.55 -9.21
N GLY A 114 9.44 12.36 -7.92
CA GLY A 114 8.12 12.19 -7.31
C GLY A 114 7.63 10.74 -7.25
N ASP A 115 8.17 9.83 -8.08
CA ASP A 115 7.84 8.39 -8.07
C ASP A 115 9.02 7.56 -8.61
N ALA A 116 10.20 7.78 -8.02
CA ALA A 116 11.42 7.11 -8.45
C ALA A 116 11.43 5.62 -8.14
N SER A 117 12.10 4.86 -8.99
CA SER A 117 12.35 3.43 -8.81
C SER A 117 13.75 3.20 -8.28
N VAL A 118 13.90 2.32 -7.27
CA VAL A 118 15.21 1.94 -6.75
C VAL A 118 15.89 1.01 -7.75
N LEU A 119 17.06 1.43 -8.23
CA LEU A 119 17.88 0.66 -9.17
C LEU A 119 18.80 -0.33 -8.44
N ARG A 120 19.43 0.12 -7.34
CA ARG A 120 20.32 -0.67 -6.51
C ARG A 120 20.52 -0.06 -5.13
N VAL A 121 21.05 -0.85 -4.20
CA VAL A 121 21.48 -0.40 -2.87
C VAL A 121 22.94 -0.75 -2.64
N GLU A 122 23.73 0.26 -2.27
CA GLU A 122 25.15 0.10 -1.91
C GLU A 122 25.28 -0.19 -0.41
N THR A 123 25.05 -1.45 -0.03
CA THR A 123 24.90 -1.90 1.36
C THR A 123 26.14 -1.68 2.24
N ASN A 124 27.33 -1.59 1.66
CA ASN A 124 28.59 -1.32 2.37
C ASN A 124 28.55 0.00 3.15
N LYS A 125 27.76 0.98 2.71
CA LYS A 125 27.59 2.24 3.42
C LYS A 125 26.86 2.04 4.76
N VAL A 126 25.86 1.16 4.81
CA VAL A 126 25.13 0.81 6.02
C VAL A 126 25.95 -0.15 6.90
N TYR A 127 26.59 -1.16 6.31
CA TYR A 127 27.40 -2.14 7.05
C TYR A 127 28.54 -1.49 7.85
N ARG A 128 29.15 -0.41 7.39
CA ARG A 128 30.18 0.34 8.14
C ARG A 128 29.71 0.83 9.51
N HIS A 129 28.42 1.10 9.67
CA HIS A 129 27.84 1.50 10.95
C HIS A 129 27.47 0.28 11.79
N ILE A 130 26.89 -0.74 11.17
CA ILE A 130 26.51 -2.00 11.82
C ILE A 130 27.73 -2.67 12.46
N GLU A 131 28.86 -2.74 11.75
CA GLU A 131 30.13 -3.33 12.24
C GLU A 131 30.70 -2.60 13.47
N ARG A 132 30.30 -1.34 13.69
CA ARG A 132 30.68 -0.53 14.85
C ARG A 132 29.63 -0.56 15.96
N ASP A 133 28.69 -1.49 15.91
CA ASP A 133 27.50 -1.60 16.82
C ASP A 133 26.66 -0.29 16.85
N ARG A 134 26.69 0.49 15.78
CA ARG A 134 25.96 1.74 15.65
C ARG A 134 24.67 1.51 14.86
N VAL A 135 23.51 1.79 15.47
CA VAL A 135 22.19 1.65 14.84
C VAL A 135 21.98 2.71 13.75
N PRO A 136 21.85 2.31 12.47
CA PRO A 136 21.50 3.25 11.40
C PRO A 136 20.02 3.64 11.51
N VAL A 137 19.74 4.94 11.53
CA VAL A 137 18.40 5.52 11.43
C VAL A 137 18.29 6.17 10.06
N ILE A 138 17.64 5.51 9.13
CA ILE A 138 17.62 5.85 7.71
C ILE A 138 16.35 6.62 7.39
N THR A 139 16.49 7.69 6.62
CA THR A 139 15.33 8.39 6.06
C THR A 139 14.59 7.47 5.10
N GLY A 140 13.34 7.19 5.38
CA GLY A 140 12.46 6.52 4.42
C GLY A 140 12.11 7.41 3.24
N PHE A 141 11.40 6.87 2.23
CA PHE A 141 10.81 7.63 1.14
C PHE A 141 11.80 8.21 0.11
N GLN A 142 13.09 8.30 0.38
CA GLN A 142 14.05 8.99 -0.45
C GLN A 142 15.23 8.13 -0.91
N GLY A 143 15.79 8.49 -2.05
CA GLY A 143 17.03 7.98 -2.59
C GLY A 143 17.79 9.09 -3.31
N VAL A 144 18.73 8.72 -4.15
CA VAL A 144 19.54 9.64 -4.93
C VAL A 144 19.77 9.10 -6.35
N THR A 145 19.77 9.96 -7.35
CA THR A 145 20.18 9.60 -8.71
C THR A 145 21.69 9.35 -8.78
N GLU A 146 22.17 8.76 -9.86
CA GLU A 146 23.62 8.63 -10.12
C GLU A 146 24.34 9.98 -10.22
N TYR A 147 23.60 11.07 -10.46
CA TYR A 147 24.13 12.43 -10.53
C TYR A 147 24.12 13.19 -9.19
N GLY A 148 23.63 12.56 -8.11
CA GLY A 148 23.56 13.15 -6.77
C GLY A 148 22.28 13.97 -6.49
N ASP A 149 21.28 13.93 -7.37
CA ASP A 149 19.99 14.57 -7.10
C ASP A 149 19.12 13.71 -6.19
N VAL A 150 18.55 14.33 -5.15
CA VAL A 150 17.59 13.66 -4.27
C VAL A 150 16.31 13.33 -5.02
N THR A 151 15.82 12.12 -4.82
CA THR A 151 14.57 11.61 -5.39
C THR A 151 13.65 11.09 -4.31
N THR A 152 12.35 11.06 -4.58
CA THR A 152 11.36 10.42 -3.70
C THR A 152 10.67 9.23 -4.38
N LEU A 153 10.34 8.20 -3.59
CA LEU A 153 9.83 6.91 -4.08
C LEU A 153 8.31 6.88 -4.25
N GLY A 154 7.66 8.04 -4.15
CA GLY A 154 6.21 8.13 -4.27
C GLY A 154 5.46 7.59 -3.05
N ARG A 155 4.17 7.31 -3.22
CA ARG A 155 3.31 6.83 -2.12
C ARG A 155 3.85 5.54 -1.53
N GLY A 156 3.81 5.43 -0.19
CA GLY A 156 4.33 4.27 0.52
C GLY A 156 5.86 4.15 0.49
N GLY A 157 6.57 5.20 0.09
CA GLY A 157 8.03 5.19 -0.11
C GLY A 157 8.82 4.72 1.10
N SER A 158 8.38 5.01 2.34
CA SER A 158 9.07 4.49 3.54
C SER A 158 8.90 2.98 3.72
N ASP A 159 7.77 2.40 3.32
CA ASP A 159 7.57 0.94 3.31
C ASP A 159 8.45 0.30 2.23
N ILE A 160 8.54 0.96 1.06
CA ILE A 160 9.43 0.55 -0.04
C ILE A 160 10.89 0.59 0.43
N THR A 161 11.31 1.68 1.08
CA THR A 161 12.66 1.79 1.67
C THR A 161 12.96 0.63 2.61
N ALA A 162 12.03 0.30 3.51
CA ALA A 162 12.20 -0.80 4.46
C ALA A 162 12.34 -2.17 3.76
N ALA A 163 11.49 -2.43 2.76
CA ALA A 163 11.54 -3.68 1.99
C ALA A 163 12.83 -3.80 1.17
N VAL A 164 13.24 -2.73 0.48
CA VAL A 164 14.46 -2.69 -0.33
C VAL A 164 15.71 -2.88 0.54
N LEU A 165 15.79 -2.20 1.69
CA LEU A 165 16.89 -2.39 2.64
C LEU A 165 16.87 -3.81 3.25
N GLY A 166 15.69 -4.33 3.57
CA GLY A 166 15.53 -5.69 4.06
C GLY A 166 16.06 -6.74 3.09
N GLN A 167 15.71 -6.60 1.82
CA GLN A 167 16.21 -7.45 0.74
C GLN A 167 17.73 -7.30 0.56
N ALA A 168 18.23 -6.07 0.43
CA ALA A 168 19.63 -5.79 0.13
C ALA A 168 20.59 -6.19 1.27
N LEU A 169 20.15 -6.03 2.52
CA LEU A 169 20.91 -6.40 3.72
C LEU A 169 20.70 -7.86 4.15
N ASN A 170 19.88 -8.62 3.41
CA ASN A 170 19.49 -9.99 3.77
C ASN A 170 18.97 -10.07 5.21
N ALA A 171 18.04 -9.17 5.55
CA ALA A 171 17.47 -9.08 6.88
C ALA A 171 16.62 -10.32 7.19
N HIS A 172 16.54 -10.67 8.48
CA HIS A 172 15.70 -11.77 8.96
C HIS A 172 14.21 -11.48 8.72
N GLN A 173 13.78 -10.24 8.93
CA GLN A 173 12.43 -9.75 8.67
C GLN A 173 12.39 -8.22 8.59
N VAL A 174 11.29 -7.70 8.07
CA VAL A 174 10.94 -6.28 8.15
C VAL A 174 9.75 -6.12 9.10
N GLU A 175 9.85 -5.24 10.07
CA GLU A 175 8.74 -4.84 10.94
C GLU A 175 8.25 -3.45 10.54
N ILE A 176 6.96 -3.34 10.19
CA ILE A 176 6.32 -2.07 9.87
C ILE A 176 5.43 -1.68 11.06
N TYR A 177 5.87 -0.67 11.79
CA TYR A 177 5.15 -0.09 12.90
C TYR A 177 4.20 1.02 12.44
N THR A 178 2.93 0.87 12.81
CA THR A 178 1.83 1.76 12.45
C THR A 178 0.90 1.98 13.66
N ASP A 179 -0.28 2.56 13.44
CA ASP A 179 -1.29 2.83 14.48
C ASP A 179 -2.41 1.78 14.54
N VAL A 180 -2.23 0.63 13.86
CA VAL A 180 -3.17 -0.49 13.90
C VAL A 180 -2.48 -1.78 14.38
N ASP A 181 -3.24 -2.69 15.01
CA ASP A 181 -2.71 -3.92 15.60
C ASP A 181 -2.26 -4.98 14.57
N GLY A 182 -2.45 -4.72 13.30
CA GLY A 182 -2.12 -5.62 12.20
C GLY A 182 -3.10 -5.44 11.05
N VAL A 183 -3.05 -6.36 10.10
CA VAL A 183 -4.03 -6.46 9.00
C VAL A 183 -5.32 -7.05 9.57
N MET A 184 -6.45 -6.40 9.29
CA MET A 184 -7.74 -6.83 9.82
C MET A 184 -8.61 -7.45 8.71
N THR A 185 -9.56 -8.29 9.11
CA THR A 185 -10.52 -8.97 8.20
C THR A 185 -11.40 -7.98 7.42
N ALA A 186 -11.58 -6.77 7.94
CA ALA A 186 -12.21 -5.63 7.29
C ALA A 186 -11.76 -4.33 7.96
N ASP A 187 -12.18 -3.18 7.43
CA ASP A 187 -11.91 -1.86 8.04
C ASP A 187 -12.62 -1.78 9.42
N PRO A 188 -11.88 -1.64 10.54
CA PRO A 188 -12.46 -1.59 11.88
C PRO A 188 -13.37 -0.36 12.10
N ARG A 189 -13.25 0.67 11.26
CA ARG A 189 -14.17 1.82 11.28
C ARG A 189 -15.54 1.51 10.72
N ILE A 190 -15.69 0.37 10.02
CA ILE A 190 -16.96 -0.12 9.48
C ILE A 190 -17.45 -1.30 10.31
N ILE A 191 -16.56 -2.22 10.67
CA ILE A 191 -16.87 -3.45 11.38
C ILE A 191 -16.12 -3.49 12.71
N ASN A 192 -16.80 -3.21 13.80
CA ASN A 192 -16.22 -3.23 15.14
C ASN A 192 -15.72 -4.64 15.57
N SER A 193 -16.30 -5.70 14.99
CA SER A 193 -15.90 -7.09 15.24
C SER A 193 -14.80 -7.61 14.33
N ALA A 194 -14.22 -6.75 13.46
CA ALA A 194 -13.12 -7.13 12.61
C ALA A 194 -11.93 -7.66 13.45
N LYS A 195 -11.35 -8.78 13.01
CA LYS A 195 -10.28 -9.48 13.74
C LYS A 195 -8.94 -9.22 13.09
N VAL A 196 -7.88 -9.22 13.91
CA VAL A 196 -6.50 -9.19 13.39
C VAL A 196 -6.17 -10.54 12.76
N ILE A 197 -5.72 -10.53 11.52
CA ILE A 197 -5.25 -11.69 10.78
C ILE A 197 -3.83 -12.00 11.28
N ARG A 198 -3.61 -13.19 11.86
CA ARG A 198 -2.32 -13.57 12.42
C ARG A 198 -1.24 -13.73 11.37
N SER A 199 -1.60 -14.34 10.25
CA SER A 199 -0.68 -14.57 9.14
C SER A 199 -1.42 -14.53 7.82
N VAL A 200 -0.77 -13.98 6.78
CA VAL A 200 -1.34 -13.79 5.44
C VAL A 200 -0.27 -14.05 4.40
N ASP A 201 -0.67 -14.60 3.24
CA ASP A 201 0.24 -14.78 2.10
C ASP A 201 0.51 -13.45 1.38
N TYR A 202 1.67 -13.36 0.70
CA TYR A 202 2.02 -12.15 -0.07
C TYR A 202 0.98 -11.80 -1.15
N GLU A 203 0.40 -12.79 -1.82
CA GLU A 203 -0.62 -12.55 -2.84
C GLU A 203 -1.90 -11.97 -2.23
N GLU A 204 -2.36 -12.51 -1.10
CA GLU A 204 -3.55 -12.03 -0.40
C GLU A 204 -3.37 -10.60 0.09
N ILE A 205 -2.25 -10.29 0.78
CA ILE A 205 -2.00 -8.93 1.27
C ILE A 205 -1.79 -7.93 0.13
N PHE A 206 -1.16 -8.33 -0.98
CA PHE A 206 -1.06 -7.51 -2.17
C PHE A 206 -2.44 -7.13 -2.67
N GLN A 207 -3.34 -8.12 -2.81
CA GLN A 207 -4.72 -7.90 -3.24
C GLN A 207 -5.52 -7.05 -2.25
N MET A 208 -5.32 -7.24 -0.94
CA MET A 208 -5.94 -6.41 0.09
C MET A 208 -5.49 -4.95 -0.03
N ALA A 209 -4.20 -4.72 -0.17
CA ALA A 209 -3.61 -3.38 -0.28
C ALA A 209 -4.06 -2.67 -1.57
N ASP A 210 -4.06 -3.37 -2.71
CA ASP A 210 -4.53 -2.86 -4.00
C ASP A 210 -6.04 -2.58 -3.98
N SER A 211 -6.81 -3.37 -3.24
CA SER A 211 -8.24 -3.20 -3.06
C SER A 211 -8.63 -2.19 -1.97
N GLY A 212 -7.67 -1.46 -1.38
CA GLY A 212 -7.93 -0.33 -0.47
C GLY A 212 -7.67 -0.56 1.01
N ALA A 213 -7.17 -1.71 1.43
CA ALA A 213 -6.67 -1.92 2.79
C ALA A 213 -5.34 -1.19 2.98
N LYS A 214 -5.38 0.02 3.57
CA LYS A 214 -4.24 0.95 3.66
C LYS A 214 -3.29 0.60 4.82
N VAL A 215 -2.82 -0.64 4.91
CA VAL A 215 -1.93 -1.08 6.00
C VAL A 215 -0.47 -1.12 5.55
N ILE A 216 -0.24 -1.51 4.30
CA ILE A 216 1.08 -1.58 3.66
C ILE A 216 0.96 -1.22 2.18
N HIS A 217 2.01 -0.68 1.59
CA HIS A 217 2.00 -0.36 0.16
C HIS A 217 2.26 -1.61 -0.71
N PRO A 218 1.49 -1.85 -1.82
CA PRO A 218 1.67 -3.03 -2.67
C PRO A 218 3.09 -3.23 -3.19
N ARG A 219 3.78 -2.15 -3.60
CA ARG A 219 5.20 -2.23 -4.07
C ARG A 219 6.15 -2.79 -3.01
N ALA A 220 5.92 -2.49 -1.72
CA ALA A 220 6.74 -3.06 -0.64
C ALA A 220 6.50 -4.56 -0.47
N VAL A 221 5.24 -5.01 -0.61
CA VAL A 221 4.87 -6.43 -0.60
C VAL A 221 5.51 -7.16 -1.78
N GLU A 222 5.48 -6.58 -2.98
CA GLU A 222 6.09 -7.16 -4.19
C GLU A 222 7.60 -7.38 -4.03
N ILE A 223 8.32 -6.40 -3.46
CA ILE A 223 9.76 -6.51 -3.20
C ILE A 223 10.03 -7.65 -2.21
N ALA A 224 9.29 -7.71 -1.12
CA ALA A 224 9.42 -8.73 -0.11
C ALA A 224 9.09 -10.13 -0.64
N MET A 225 8.04 -10.26 -1.46
CA MET A 225 7.64 -11.51 -2.12
C MET A 225 8.73 -12.05 -3.04
N LYS A 226 9.43 -11.19 -3.81
CA LYS A 226 10.52 -11.58 -4.71
C LYS A 226 11.73 -12.18 -3.98
N SER A 227 11.96 -11.75 -2.75
CA SER A 227 13.10 -12.18 -1.92
C SER A 227 12.72 -13.13 -0.79
N ASP A 228 11.46 -13.53 -0.71
CA ASP A 228 10.89 -14.36 0.37
C ASP A 228 11.15 -13.77 1.77
N LEU A 229 11.17 -12.43 1.86
CA LEU A 229 11.48 -11.66 3.05
C LEU A 229 10.21 -11.46 3.90
N PRO A 230 10.12 -12.03 5.12
CA PRO A 230 8.95 -11.83 5.96
C PRO A 230 8.74 -10.37 6.35
N ILE A 231 7.49 -9.90 6.28
CA ILE A 231 7.09 -8.60 6.82
C ILE A 231 6.15 -8.83 8.00
N VAL A 232 6.34 -8.09 9.08
CA VAL A 232 5.44 -8.11 10.24
C VAL A 232 4.83 -6.71 10.41
N ILE A 233 3.52 -6.63 10.33
CA ILE A 233 2.79 -5.39 10.63
C ILE A 233 2.51 -5.35 12.13
N LYS A 234 2.96 -4.31 12.81
CA LYS A 234 2.85 -4.15 14.26
C LYS A 234 2.29 -2.79 14.64
N ASN A 235 1.66 -2.72 15.80
CA ASN A 235 1.26 -1.46 16.40
C ASN A 235 2.40 -0.85 17.22
N THR A 236 2.64 0.45 17.06
CA THR A 236 3.60 1.18 17.88
C THR A 236 3.12 1.29 19.34
N PHE A 237 1.80 1.39 19.54
CA PHE A 237 1.13 1.75 20.79
C PHE A 237 0.61 0.55 21.59
N SER A 238 0.78 -0.66 21.10
CA SER A 238 0.36 -1.89 21.77
C SER A 238 1.43 -2.99 21.65
N ASP A 239 1.27 -4.05 22.43
CA ASP A 239 2.10 -5.26 22.36
C ASP A 239 1.43 -6.37 21.56
N SER A 240 0.50 -6.01 20.70
CA SER A 240 -0.10 -6.97 19.75
C SER A 240 1.00 -7.66 18.94
N PRO A 241 0.95 -8.99 18.76
CA PRO A 241 1.92 -9.71 17.94
C PRO A 241 1.90 -9.29 16.48
N GLY A 242 0.79 -8.68 16.04
CA GLY A 242 0.64 -8.18 14.69
C GLY A 242 0.23 -9.24 13.67
N THR A 243 0.51 -8.93 12.41
CA THR A 243 0.28 -9.82 11.25
C THR A 243 1.60 -10.14 10.58
N ILE A 244 1.92 -11.42 10.44
CA ILE A 244 3.06 -11.85 9.65
C ILE A 244 2.64 -12.09 8.19
N ILE A 245 3.36 -11.47 7.26
CA ILE A 245 3.23 -11.65 5.81
C ILE A 245 4.38 -12.52 5.35
N THR A 246 4.09 -13.69 4.83
CA THR A 246 5.09 -14.67 4.41
C THR A 246 4.51 -15.60 3.36
N ARG A 247 5.37 -16.34 2.66
CA ARG A 247 4.93 -17.39 1.73
C ARG A 247 4.49 -18.62 2.54
N PHE A 248 3.29 -19.14 2.25
CA PHE A 248 2.86 -20.41 2.81
C PHE A 248 3.45 -21.56 2.00
N LYS A 249 4.13 -22.49 2.66
CA LYS A 249 4.54 -23.74 2.05
C LYS A 249 3.34 -24.69 1.93
N LYS A 250 3.31 -25.51 0.88
CA LYS A 250 2.21 -26.49 0.66
C LYS A 250 1.99 -27.43 1.86
N ASP A 251 3.04 -27.72 2.61
CA ASP A 251 2.97 -28.59 3.81
C ASP A 251 2.33 -27.85 5.01
N ASP A 252 2.44 -26.53 5.08
CA ASP A 252 1.78 -25.71 6.11
C ASP A 252 0.27 -25.53 5.83
N GLU A 253 -0.17 -25.71 4.58
CA GLU A 253 -1.59 -25.64 4.21
C GLU A 253 -2.43 -26.69 4.93
N THR A 254 -1.89 -27.87 5.21
CA THR A 254 -2.58 -28.95 5.91
C THR A 254 -2.73 -28.68 7.42
N LEU A 255 -1.76 -28.03 8.05
CA LEU A 255 -1.80 -27.69 9.48
C LEU A 255 -2.63 -26.43 9.74
N ALA A 256 -2.70 -25.50 8.77
CA ALA A 256 -3.52 -24.29 8.85
C ALA A 256 -5.00 -24.53 8.50
N MET A 257 -5.39 -25.73 8.11
CA MET A 257 -6.78 -26.07 7.70
C MET A 257 -7.80 -25.95 8.83
N GLY A 258 -7.39 -25.98 10.10
CA GLY A 258 -8.30 -25.93 11.25
C GLY A 258 -8.85 -24.53 11.57
N ASP A 259 -8.10 -23.46 11.28
CA ASP A 259 -8.38 -22.10 11.78
C ASP A 259 -8.67 -21.04 10.69
N ARG A 260 -8.45 -21.35 9.40
CA ARG A 260 -8.62 -20.40 8.31
C ARG A 260 -9.91 -20.67 7.52
N GLY A 261 -10.79 -19.67 7.53
CA GLY A 261 -11.97 -19.67 6.68
C GLY A 261 -11.67 -19.67 5.18
N LEU A 262 -12.70 -19.74 4.35
CA LEU A 262 -12.62 -19.63 2.88
C LEU A 262 -12.04 -18.28 2.43
N LEU A 263 -12.27 -17.24 3.23
CA LEU A 263 -11.88 -15.85 2.96
C LEU A 263 -10.95 -15.34 4.05
N THR A 264 -10.04 -14.45 3.64
CA THR A 264 -9.08 -13.77 4.49
C THR A 264 -9.60 -12.43 4.95
N GLY A 265 -10.28 -11.69 4.06
CA GLY A 265 -10.80 -10.38 4.40
C GLY A 265 -11.60 -9.73 3.28
N ILE A 266 -12.11 -8.54 3.59
CA ILE A 266 -12.87 -7.69 2.67
C ILE A 266 -12.27 -6.30 2.67
N ALA A 267 -11.97 -5.82 1.48
CA ALA A 267 -11.52 -4.45 1.24
C ALA A 267 -12.51 -3.70 0.34
N TYR A 268 -12.42 -2.37 0.32
CA TYR A 268 -13.25 -1.59 -0.58
C TYR A 268 -12.53 -0.31 -1.02
N LEU A 269 -12.81 0.09 -2.25
CA LEU A 269 -12.33 1.33 -2.86
C LEU A 269 -13.49 2.21 -3.23
N HIS A 270 -13.46 3.44 -2.72
CA HIS A 270 -14.39 4.51 -3.11
C HIS A 270 -13.99 5.19 -4.42
N ASN A 271 -14.82 6.14 -4.83
CA ASN A 271 -14.56 7.04 -5.93
C ASN A 271 -14.29 6.30 -7.24
N ARG A 272 -15.16 5.32 -7.56
CA ARG A 272 -15.11 4.60 -8.83
C ARG A 272 -16.26 5.05 -9.73
N ALA A 273 -16.01 5.04 -11.03
CA ALA A 273 -17.07 5.23 -12.01
C ALA A 273 -17.05 4.08 -13.01
N GLN A 274 -18.25 3.57 -13.33
CA GLN A 274 -18.44 2.59 -14.40
C GLN A 274 -18.61 3.31 -15.72
N VAL A 275 -17.84 2.90 -16.71
CA VAL A 275 -17.96 3.36 -18.10
C VAL A 275 -18.50 2.20 -18.92
N VAL A 276 -19.55 2.46 -19.68
CA VAL A 276 -20.12 1.52 -20.66
C VAL A 276 -20.01 2.16 -22.03
N ILE A 277 -19.32 1.51 -22.96
CA ILE A 277 -19.22 1.91 -24.36
C ILE A 277 -20.05 0.92 -25.17
N ASP A 278 -21.01 1.42 -25.95
CA ASP A 278 -21.98 0.64 -26.71
C ASP A 278 -21.62 0.68 -28.22
N TYR A 279 -21.42 -0.49 -28.80
CA TYR A 279 -21.11 -0.66 -30.24
C TYR A 279 -22.31 -1.13 -31.05
N THR A 280 -23.51 -1.20 -30.43
CA THR A 280 -24.73 -1.56 -31.18
C THR A 280 -25.06 -0.54 -32.26
N GLY A 281 -24.89 -0.91 -33.55
CA GLY A 281 -25.24 -0.09 -34.69
C GLY A 281 -24.07 0.48 -35.50
N GLY A 282 -22.81 0.17 -35.15
CA GLY A 282 -21.63 0.48 -35.98
C GLY A 282 -21.33 -0.62 -37.00
N ASN A 283 -20.90 -0.27 -38.21
CA ASN A 283 -20.36 -1.23 -39.17
C ASN A 283 -19.04 -1.76 -38.62
N GLY A 284 -19.03 -2.87 -37.92
CA GLY A 284 -17.98 -3.82 -37.48
C GLY A 284 -16.49 -3.48 -37.51
N GLU A 285 -16.07 -2.31 -37.96
CA GLU A 285 -14.67 -1.89 -38.12
C GLU A 285 -14.13 -1.00 -36.98
N ASP A 286 -14.99 -0.45 -36.11
CA ASP A 286 -14.57 0.41 -35.00
C ASP A 286 -14.65 -0.39 -33.70
N SER A 287 -13.67 -1.29 -33.49
CA SER A 287 -13.61 -2.19 -32.32
C SER A 287 -13.38 -1.45 -30.98
N GLY A 288 -13.21 -0.13 -31.01
CA GLY A 288 -12.91 0.69 -29.82
C GLY A 288 -11.59 0.30 -29.11
N ASP A 289 -10.73 -0.47 -29.78
CA ASP A 289 -9.41 -0.87 -29.23
C ASP A 289 -8.52 0.37 -29.11
N ASP A 290 -8.59 1.29 -30.06
CA ASP A 290 -7.96 2.62 -30.01
C ASP A 290 -8.35 3.45 -28.74
N ILE A 291 -9.55 3.25 -28.19
CA ILE A 291 -9.96 3.94 -26.96
C ILE A 291 -9.15 3.47 -25.76
N LEU A 292 -8.88 2.17 -25.65
CA LEU A 292 -8.07 1.62 -24.55
C LEU A 292 -6.62 2.09 -24.64
N ASP A 293 -6.07 2.13 -25.85
CA ASP A 293 -4.72 2.65 -26.11
C ASP A 293 -4.62 4.13 -25.73
N LYS A 294 -5.64 4.93 -26.09
CA LYS A 294 -5.69 6.35 -25.73
C LYS A 294 -5.82 6.58 -24.22
N LEU A 295 -6.60 5.77 -23.52
CA LEU A 295 -6.66 5.82 -22.05
C LEU A 295 -5.28 5.54 -21.43
N ALA A 296 -4.56 4.54 -21.96
CA ALA A 296 -3.21 4.21 -21.52
C ALA A 296 -2.23 5.37 -21.80
N GLU A 297 -2.24 5.99 -23.01
CA GLU A 297 -1.43 7.17 -23.33
C GLU A 297 -1.74 8.37 -22.41
N MET A 298 -3.00 8.51 -21.97
CA MET A 298 -3.40 9.54 -21.00
C MET A 298 -3.01 9.21 -19.56
N GLY A 299 -2.43 8.02 -19.29
CA GLY A 299 -2.10 7.55 -17.96
C GLY A 299 -3.34 7.22 -17.11
N ILE A 300 -4.48 6.87 -17.74
CA ILE A 300 -5.71 6.50 -17.07
C ILE A 300 -5.74 4.99 -16.87
N SER A 301 -5.72 4.55 -15.60
CA SER A 301 -5.86 3.15 -15.25
C SER A 301 -7.31 2.71 -15.30
N ILE A 302 -7.55 1.55 -15.90
CA ILE A 302 -8.87 0.90 -15.95
C ILE A 302 -8.88 -0.34 -15.04
N ASP A 303 -10.04 -0.64 -14.46
CA ASP A 303 -10.26 -1.81 -13.58
C ASP A 303 -11.60 -2.47 -13.92
N LEU A 304 -11.86 -3.69 -13.44
CA LEU A 304 -13.08 -4.45 -13.66
C LEU A 304 -13.51 -4.49 -15.14
N ILE A 305 -12.57 -4.75 -16.07
CA ILE A 305 -12.89 -4.72 -17.50
C ILE A 305 -13.64 -5.99 -17.93
N ASN A 306 -14.77 -5.79 -18.63
CA ASN A 306 -15.52 -6.83 -19.31
C ASN A 306 -15.77 -6.42 -20.77
N ILE A 307 -15.41 -7.29 -21.70
CA ILE A 307 -15.55 -7.06 -23.15
C ILE A 307 -16.62 -8.03 -23.66
N PHE A 308 -17.68 -7.45 -24.24
CA PHE A 308 -18.77 -8.16 -24.89
C PHE A 308 -18.72 -7.87 -26.40
N THR A 309 -19.46 -8.61 -27.18
CA THR A 309 -19.56 -8.40 -28.64
C THR A 309 -20.19 -7.05 -29.03
N ASP A 310 -21.03 -6.50 -28.18
CA ASP A 310 -21.84 -5.30 -28.39
C ASP A 310 -21.44 -4.12 -27.49
N LYS A 311 -20.59 -4.34 -26.48
CA LYS A 311 -20.19 -3.29 -25.54
C LYS A 311 -18.90 -3.63 -24.80
N LYS A 312 -18.21 -2.59 -24.34
CA LYS A 312 -17.12 -2.70 -23.34
C LYS A 312 -17.58 -2.03 -22.04
N VAL A 313 -17.32 -2.68 -20.93
CA VAL A 313 -17.65 -2.19 -19.57
C VAL A 313 -16.40 -2.22 -18.74
N PHE A 314 -16.02 -1.09 -18.15
CA PHE A 314 -14.87 -1.02 -17.24
C PHE A 314 -15.09 0.06 -16.19
N THR A 315 -14.22 0.09 -15.19
CA THR A 315 -14.25 1.15 -14.18
C THR A 315 -12.98 1.99 -14.25
N VAL A 316 -13.12 3.25 -13.89
CA VAL A 316 -12.01 4.22 -13.76
C VAL A 316 -12.12 4.91 -12.40
N ASP A 317 -11.05 5.63 -12.01
CA ASP A 317 -11.14 6.54 -10.88
C ASP A 317 -12.13 7.68 -11.18
N GLY A 318 -12.88 8.11 -10.17
CA GLY A 318 -13.86 9.18 -10.31
C GLY A 318 -13.23 10.51 -10.75
N GLU A 319 -11.96 10.74 -10.41
CA GLU A 319 -11.20 11.93 -10.81
C GLU A 319 -10.94 11.96 -12.32
N ASP A 320 -10.88 10.81 -12.97
CA ASP A 320 -10.62 10.70 -14.41
C ASP A 320 -11.90 10.75 -15.27
N CYS A 321 -13.10 10.76 -14.67
CA CYS A 321 -14.38 10.72 -15.38
C CYS A 321 -14.51 11.77 -16.49
N GLU A 322 -14.10 13.02 -16.21
CA GLU A 322 -14.22 14.10 -17.18
C GLU A 322 -13.23 13.97 -18.35
N ARG A 323 -12.04 13.43 -18.07
CA ARG A 323 -11.02 13.15 -19.09
C ARG A 323 -11.48 12.03 -20.01
N VAL A 324 -12.06 10.97 -19.42
CA VAL A 324 -12.64 9.84 -20.16
C VAL A 324 -13.84 10.29 -20.97
N ALA A 325 -14.76 11.08 -20.40
CA ALA A 325 -15.92 11.59 -21.12
C ALA A 325 -15.52 12.39 -22.38
N ARG A 326 -14.57 13.32 -22.26
CA ARG A 326 -14.06 14.11 -23.40
C ARG A 326 -13.48 13.22 -24.51
N LEU A 327 -12.65 12.24 -24.14
CA LEU A 327 -12.09 11.30 -25.11
C LEU A 327 -13.20 10.56 -25.88
N LEU A 328 -14.22 10.07 -25.17
CA LEU A 328 -15.32 9.32 -25.77
C LEU A 328 -16.22 10.20 -26.67
N GLU A 329 -16.43 11.46 -26.28
CA GLU A 329 -17.14 12.47 -27.09
C GLU A 329 -16.37 12.80 -28.39
N GLU A 330 -15.06 13.04 -28.30
CA GLU A 330 -14.17 13.28 -29.43
C GLU A 330 -14.19 12.12 -30.44
N ARG A 331 -14.30 10.89 -29.94
CA ARG A 331 -14.44 9.67 -30.75
C ARG A 331 -15.86 9.37 -31.19
N LYS A 332 -16.83 10.23 -30.84
CA LYS A 332 -18.26 10.04 -31.16
C LYS A 332 -18.78 8.68 -30.71
N ALA A 333 -18.21 8.12 -29.66
CA ALA A 333 -18.63 6.84 -29.11
C ALA A 333 -20.00 7.00 -28.43
N LYS A 334 -20.83 5.96 -28.51
CA LYS A 334 -22.05 5.89 -27.71
C LYS A 334 -21.69 5.32 -26.35
N PHE A 335 -21.82 6.12 -25.29
CA PHE A 335 -21.37 5.71 -23.95
C PHE A 335 -22.30 6.20 -22.85
N SER A 336 -22.12 5.59 -21.67
CA SER A 336 -22.67 6.10 -20.42
C SER A 336 -21.63 5.97 -19.30
N ILE A 337 -21.62 6.94 -18.37
CA ILE A 337 -20.76 6.93 -17.19
C ILE A 337 -21.66 6.98 -15.96
N LYS A 338 -21.52 5.96 -15.09
CA LYS A 338 -22.16 5.90 -13.78
C LYS A 338 -21.13 6.27 -12.73
N LYS A 339 -21.22 7.49 -12.19
CA LYS A 339 -20.41 7.98 -11.06
C LYS A 339 -20.90 7.41 -9.74
N ASP A 340 -20.21 7.77 -8.66
CA ASP A 340 -20.59 7.42 -7.27
C ASP A 340 -20.68 5.93 -7.03
N CYS A 341 -19.74 5.17 -7.56
CA CYS A 341 -19.59 3.75 -7.34
C CYS A 341 -18.43 3.44 -6.39
N SER A 342 -18.48 2.27 -5.78
CA SER A 342 -17.39 1.70 -4.98
C SER A 342 -17.19 0.24 -5.38
N LYS A 343 -15.91 -0.16 -5.43
CA LYS A 343 -15.52 -1.56 -5.59
C LYS A 343 -15.40 -2.20 -4.22
N VAL A 344 -16.14 -3.26 -3.95
CA VAL A 344 -16.01 -4.10 -2.76
C VAL A 344 -15.39 -5.42 -3.19
N THR A 345 -14.28 -5.78 -2.58
CA THR A 345 -13.49 -6.97 -2.94
C THR A 345 -13.42 -7.93 -1.78
N VAL A 346 -13.82 -9.15 -2.02
CA VAL A 346 -13.66 -10.30 -1.12
C VAL A 346 -12.36 -11.00 -1.47
N ILE A 347 -11.47 -11.20 -0.50
CA ILE A 347 -10.12 -11.71 -0.69
C ILE A 347 -9.94 -13.03 0.03
N GLY A 348 -9.31 -14.00 -0.62
CA GLY A 348 -8.94 -15.27 -0.02
C GLY A 348 -8.29 -16.21 -1.03
N ASN A 349 -7.15 -16.75 -0.70
CA ASN A 349 -6.34 -17.60 -1.60
C ASN A 349 -7.04 -18.94 -1.93
N ARG A 350 -8.13 -19.27 -1.25
CA ARG A 350 -8.90 -20.52 -1.43
C ARG A 350 -10.21 -20.33 -2.18
N ILE A 351 -10.45 -19.16 -2.76
CA ILE A 351 -11.68 -18.88 -3.53
C ILE A 351 -11.71 -19.67 -4.82
N ARG A 352 -10.53 -19.85 -5.45
CA ARG A 352 -10.40 -20.55 -6.73
C ARG A 352 -10.83 -22.01 -6.63
N GLY A 353 -11.70 -22.41 -7.53
CA GLY A 353 -12.17 -23.81 -7.63
C GLY A 353 -13.23 -24.18 -6.59
N VAL A 354 -13.67 -23.25 -5.73
CA VAL A 354 -14.76 -23.49 -4.79
C VAL A 354 -16.10 -23.08 -5.43
N PRO A 355 -16.96 -24.05 -5.77
CA PRO A 355 -18.25 -23.73 -6.36
C PRO A 355 -19.14 -22.92 -5.40
N GLY A 356 -19.85 -21.94 -5.95
CA GLY A 356 -20.91 -21.24 -5.22
C GLY A 356 -20.49 -20.00 -4.43
N VAL A 357 -19.20 -19.61 -4.38
CA VAL A 357 -18.78 -18.40 -3.65
C VAL A 357 -19.45 -17.15 -4.23
N MET A 358 -19.38 -16.95 -5.55
CA MET A 358 -20.06 -15.84 -6.22
C MET A 358 -21.58 -15.87 -5.96
N ALA A 359 -22.18 -17.05 -6.00
CA ALA A 359 -23.61 -17.17 -5.73
C ALA A 359 -23.98 -16.80 -4.27
N ARG A 360 -23.12 -17.09 -3.30
CA ARG A 360 -23.29 -16.63 -1.91
C ARG A 360 -23.18 -15.12 -1.80
N ILE A 361 -22.16 -14.52 -2.43
CA ILE A 361 -21.96 -13.07 -2.48
C ILE A 361 -23.21 -12.38 -3.03
N LEU A 362 -23.67 -12.78 -4.22
CA LEU A 362 -24.84 -12.18 -4.87
C LEU A 362 -26.12 -12.37 -4.05
N ARG A 363 -26.35 -13.55 -3.44
CA ARG A 363 -27.51 -13.78 -2.57
C ARG A 363 -27.49 -12.90 -1.32
N ALA A 364 -26.33 -12.76 -0.67
CA ALA A 364 -26.18 -11.93 0.51
C ALA A 364 -26.49 -10.45 0.20
N LEU A 365 -25.91 -9.93 -0.90
CA LEU A 365 -26.14 -8.56 -1.34
C LEU A 365 -27.62 -8.33 -1.74
N ASN A 366 -28.20 -9.23 -2.54
CA ASN A 366 -29.60 -9.11 -3.00
C ASN A 366 -30.60 -9.17 -1.83
N ARG A 367 -30.41 -10.03 -0.82
CA ARG A 367 -31.24 -10.06 0.39
C ARG A 367 -31.28 -8.76 1.17
N ASN A 368 -30.22 -7.96 1.02
CA ASN A 368 -30.09 -6.65 1.65
C ASN A 368 -30.34 -5.49 0.68
N ASN A 369 -30.99 -5.74 -0.47
CA ASN A 369 -31.34 -4.76 -1.51
C ASN A 369 -30.14 -4.00 -2.08
N ILE A 370 -28.94 -4.58 -2.05
CA ILE A 370 -27.73 -3.98 -2.60
C ILE A 370 -27.59 -4.40 -4.06
N LYS A 371 -27.68 -3.44 -4.97
CA LYS A 371 -27.56 -3.68 -6.41
C LYS A 371 -26.11 -3.78 -6.85
N VAL A 372 -25.76 -4.90 -7.48
CA VAL A 372 -24.45 -5.12 -8.11
C VAL A 372 -24.53 -4.67 -9.57
N TYR A 373 -23.60 -3.79 -9.97
CA TYR A 373 -23.52 -3.26 -11.35
C TYR A 373 -22.54 -4.03 -12.22
N GLN A 374 -21.49 -4.56 -11.60
CA GLN A 374 -20.44 -5.30 -12.30
C GLN A 374 -19.74 -6.23 -11.34
N THR A 375 -19.18 -7.31 -11.87
CA THR A 375 -18.34 -8.24 -11.10
C THR A 375 -17.08 -8.56 -11.89
N ALA A 376 -16.00 -8.85 -11.18
CA ALA A 376 -14.81 -9.47 -11.74
C ALA A 376 -14.20 -10.41 -10.70
N ASP A 377 -13.56 -11.46 -11.16
CA ASP A 377 -12.88 -12.44 -10.30
C ASP A 377 -11.44 -12.69 -10.76
N SER A 378 -10.63 -13.08 -9.81
CA SER A 378 -9.25 -13.51 -10.04
C SER A 378 -8.95 -14.76 -9.21
N HIS A 379 -7.68 -15.16 -9.11
CA HIS A 379 -7.28 -16.30 -8.31
C HIS A 379 -7.58 -16.15 -6.82
N ALA A 380 -7.44 -14.94 -6.29
CA ALA A 380 -7.55 -14.66 -4.87
C ALA A 380 -8.62 -13.62 -4.54
N THR A 381 -9.38 -13.12 -5.53
CA THR A 381 -10.36 -12.05 -5.30
C THR A 381 -11.66 -12.28 -6.07
N ILE A 382 -12.76 -11.83 -5.47
CA ILE A 382 -14.03 -11.58 -6.15
C ILE A 382 -14.44 -10.16 -5.84
N SER A 383 -14.54 -9.32 -6.88
CA SER A 383 -14.91 -7.92 -6.77
C SER A 383 -16.31 -7.67 -7.27
N VAL A 384 -17.04 -6.81 -6.58
CA VAL A 384 -18.37 -6.34 -6.97
C VAL A 384 -18.38 -4.82 -6.99
N LEU A 385 -19.00 -4.23 -8.00
CA LEU A 385 -19.24 -2.79 -8.07
C LEU A 385 -20.64 -2.49 -7.56
N VAL A 386 -20.72 -1.63 -6.56
CA VAL A 386 -21.98 -1.19 -5.94
C VAL A 386 -22.05 0.34 -5.93
N LYS A 387 -23.19 0.93 -5.58
CA LYS A 387 -23.22 2.37 -5.27
C LYS A 387 -22.38 2.67 -4.02
N THR A 388 -21.79 3.86 -3.99
CA THR A 388 -20.97 4.30 -2.85
C THR A 388 -21.76 4.34 -1.55
N GLU A 389 -23.05 4.72 -1.59
CA GLU A 389 -23.95 4.72 -0.43
C GLU A 389 -24.14 3.32 0.18
N ASP A 390 -24.12 2.27 -0.66
CA ASP A 390 -24.28 0.87 -0.25
C ASP A 390 -22.99 0.18 0.17
N ALA A 391 -21.83 0.78 -0.12
CA ALA A 391 -20.53 0.10 0.02
C ALA A 391 -20.25 -0.40 1.44
N LYS A 392 -20.53 0.42 2.46
CA LYS A 392 -20.33 0.03 3.86
C LYS A 392 -21.24 -1.13 4.26
N ASN A 393 -22.51 -1.06 3.85
CA ASN A 393 -23.46 -2.13 4.11
C ASN A 393 -23.08 -3.43 3.38
N ALA A 394 -22.56 -3.32 2.16
CA ALA A 394 -22.02 -4.47 1.41
C ALA A 394 -20.87 -5.15 2.16
N VAL A 395 -19.94 -4.37 2.72
CA VAL A 395 -18.83 -4.91 3.53
C VAL A 395 -19.38 -5.64 4.77
N ILE A 396 -20.34 -5.05 5.50
CA ILE A 396 -20.95 -5.67 6.69
C ILE A 396 -21.62 -6.98 6.34
N VAL A 397 -22.50 -6.95 5.34
CA VAL A 397 -23.28 -8.13 4.90
C VAL A 397 -22.38 -9.28 4.46
N LEU A 398 -21.30 -8.96 3.72
CA LEU A 398 -20.36 -9.99 3.27
C LEU A 398 -19.48 -10.51 4.40
N HIS A 399 -19.06 -9.66 5.33
CA HIS A 399 -18.29 -10.07 6.51
C HIS A 399 -19.11 -11.06 7.38
N ASP A 400 -20.38 -10.77 7.61
CA ASP A 400 -21.30 -11.64 8.37
C ASP A 400 -21.60 -12.95 7.62
N GLU A 401 -21.87 -12.88 6.29
CA GLU A 401 -22.14 -14.08 5.46
C GLU A 401 -21.00 -15.08 5.51
N PHE A 402 -19.75 -14.59 5.54
CA PHE A 402 -18.55 -15.44 5.54
C PHE A 402 -17.94 -15.66 6.93
N LYS A 403 -18.50 -15.05 7.98
CA LYS A 403 -18.07 -15.19 9.40
C LYS A 403 -16.61 -14.81 9.63
N LEU A 404 -16.16 -13.72 9.03
CA LEU A 404 -14.80 -13.21 9.14
C LEU A 404 -14.48 -12.61 10.52
#